data_ec1edaaa97ca511c6345e61b577a2b13
#
_entry.id   ec1edaaa97ca511c6345e61b577a2b13
#
_cell.length_a   1.000
_cell.length_b   1.000
_cell.length_c   1.000
_cell.angle_alpha   90.00
_cell.angle_beta   90.00
_cell.angle_gamma   90.00
#
_symmetry.space_group_name_H-M   'P 1'
#
loop_
_entity.id
_entity.type
_entity.pdbx_description
1 polymer ?
#
loop_
_entity_poly.entity_id
_entity_poly.type
_entity_poly.pdbx_seq_one_letter_code
_entity_poly.pdbx_strand_id
1 'polypeptide(L)'
;MRIEGTALSADIAMITGDKEKPTHFRYDVFVRGGGAQVLAMKMESLSEERNFAQRYGDNSVLVAWFVDKDYKDVILPNTKDLEVIITKTQIAKPGAKNATITGSGITTRYKGTLVDSSVPEVSESNTFNHDTSNSMRSLSFQLMDRALYQLRMTKAGAILRATTAEDALKVLLTAKSISLDIDDSCKPQGVEMVPADTALKADGTANIREHVIIRPDVSLFDLAGYIQKFCGGIYNNGIGQYYKDKTWFVFPLFDNSRAGTADRTLTIIRVPADSMPDIDNSYTLRGNHLFVLATDEAISIDQSDHNQLNDGNSVIYPTATGVMSKMMPADDSVGFASESDVMGRVSVESRPDGLNNASFNVQTATDNTAAVLSKLARASQQMMQFGWAYSDPSLLYPGMPTRVLYNKNGVIETMQGTLIGGDSFTEMATPGMATEHYQTKTALTVLVAKAPDKRA
;
A
#
# COMPACT_ATOMS: atom_id res chain seq x y z
N MET A 1 -21.87 -7.81 -24.66
CA MET A 1 -21.01 -7.19 -25.69
C MET A 1 -19.85 -8.15 -25.92
N ARG A 2 -19.77 -8.79 -27.10
CA ARG A 2 -18.68 -9.72 -27.39
C ARG A 2 -17.38 -8.96 -27.47
N ILE A 3 -16.41 -9.37 -26.69
CA ILE A 3 -15.03 -8.81 -26.65
C ILE A 3 -14.25 -9.19 -27.94
N GLU A 4 -14.87 -9.95 -28.82
CA GLU A 4 -14.29 -10.41 -30.07
C GLU A 4 -14.00 -9.20 -30.99
N GLY A 5 -12.74 -9.00 -31.31
CA GLY A 5 -12.28 -8.01 -32.30
C GLY A 5 -11.63 -6.72 -31.77
N THR A 6 -11.36 -6.64 -30.47
CA THR A 6 -10.63 -5.49 -29.91
C THR A 6 -9.14 -5.83 -29.66
N ALA A 7 -8.26 -4.84 -29.68
CA ALA A 7 -6.85 -5.03 -29.32
C ALA A 7 -6.68 -5.64 -27.92
N LEU A 8 -7.65 -5.44 -27.01
CA LEU A 8 -7.69 -6.07 -25.69
C LEU A 8 -7.99 -7.58 -25.74
N SER A 9 -8.60 -8.10 -26.82
CA SER A 9 -8.90 -9.54 -26.91
C SER A 9 -7.65 -10.40 -26.88
N ALA A 10 -6.56 -9.92 -27.46
CA ALA A 10 -5.28 -10.62 -27.45
C ALA A 10 -4.66 -10.66 -26.04
N ASP A 11 -4.73 -9.54 -25.31
CA ASP A 11 -4.21 -9.46 -23.95
C ASP A 11 -5.06 -10.29 -22.97
N ILE A 12 -6.38 -10.29 -23.14
CA ILE A 12 -7.29 -11.13 -22.35
C ILE A 12 -7.03 -12.60 -22.65
N ALA A 13 -6.92 -12.98 -23.92
CA ALA A 13 -6.62 -14.36 -24.31
C ALA A 13 -5.26 -14.84 -23.79
N MET A 14 -4.28 -13.94 -23.72
CA MET A 14 -2.98 -14.21 -23.14
C MET A 14 -3.08 -14.51 -21.64
N ILE A 15 -3.84 -13.71 -20.89
CA ILE A 15 -4.00 -13.90 -19.44
C ILE A 15 -4.78 -15.18 -19.16
N THR A 16 -5.92 -15.39 -19.83
CA THR A 16 -6.77 -16.56 -19.61
C THR A 16 -6.13 -17.86 -20.13
N GLY A 17 -5.23 -17.77 -21.10
CA GLY A 17 -4.49 -18.89 -21.64
C GLY A 17 -3.30 -19.34 -20.79
N ASP A 18 -2.86 -18.55 -19.83
CA ASP A 18 -1.70 -18.86 -18.96
C ASP A 18 -2.11 -19.82 -17.83
N LYS A 19 -2.14 -21.11 -18.13
CA LYS A 19 -2.55 -22.16 -17.20
C LYS A 19 -1.53 -22.50 -16.11
N GLU A 20 -0.35 -21.90 -16.17
CA GLU A 20 0.75 -22.20 -15.24
C GLU A 20 0.71 -21.36 -13.96
N LYS A 21 -0.10 -20.31 -13.94
CA LYS A 21 -0.13 -19.41 -12.78
C LYS A 21 -1.00 -19.96 -11.65
N PRO A 22 -0.51 -19.85 -10.41
CA PRO A 22 -1.21 -20.36 -9.25
C PRO A 22 -2.40 -19.47 -8.89
N THR A 23 -3.55 -20.06 -8.80
CA THR A 23 -4.78 -19.41 -8.31
C THR A 23 -5.30 -20.02 -7.03
N HIS A 24 -4.71 -21.15 -6.62
CA HIS A 24 -5.08 -21.87 -5.41
C HIS A 24 -3.87 -22.08 -4.52
N PHE A 25 -4.09 -21.88 -3.24
CA PHE A 25 -3.04 -21.96 -2.23
C PHE A 25 -3.50 -22.83 -1.06
N ARG A 26 -2.52 -23.43 -0.39
CA ARG A 26 -2.67 -24.04 0.92
C ARG A 26 -1.96 -23.16 1.95
N TYR A 27 -2.56 -23.03 3.12
CA TYR A 27 -2.01 -22.28 4.24
C TYR A 27 -1.85 -23.20 5.44
N ASP A 28 -0.62 -23.36 5.91
CA ASP A 28 -0.32 -24.02 7.18
C ASP A 28 -0.02 -22.93 8.23
N VAL A 29 -0.81 -22.90 9.30
CA VAL A 29 -0.74 -21.86 10.33
C VAL A 29 -0.25 -22.49 11.64
N PHE A 30 0.87 -21.98 12.14
CA PHE A 30 1.42 -22.37 13.44
C PHE A 30 1.38 -21.18 14.40
N VAL A 31 1.07 -21.44 15.66
CA VAL A 31 1.18 -20.45 16.73
C VAL A 31 2.20 -20.97 17.75
N ARG A 32 3.15 -20.11 18.09
CA ARG A 32 4.19 -20.40 19.10
C ARG A 32 4.02 -19.47 20.29
N GLY A 33 4.07 -20.05 21.49
CA GLY A 33 4.05 -19.31 22.75
C GLY A 33 4.76 -20.10 23.85
N GLY A 34 5.54 -19.44 24.71
CA GLY A 34 6.23 -20.09 25.83
C GLY A 34 7.19 -21.24 25.45
N GLY A 35 7.70 -21.24 24.20
CA GLY A 35 8.58 -22.31 23.69
C GLY A 35 7.83 -23.49 23.05
N ALA A 36 6.52 -23.61 23.20
CA ALA A 36 5.70 -24.63 22.55
C ALA A 36 5.13 -24.08 21.23
N GLN A 37 4.83 -24.99 20.29
CA GLN A 37 4.25 -24.67 18.99
C GLN A 37 3.03 -25.56 18.74
N VAL A 38 1.95 -24.96 18.27
CA VAL A 38 0.71 -25.64 17.93
C VAL A 38 0.31 -25.34 16.49
N LEU A 39 -0.27 -26.31 15.83
CA LEU A 39 -0.76 -26.20 14.46
C LEU A 39 -2.26 -25.89 14.50
N ALA A 40 -2.70 -24.90 13.73
CA ALA A 40 -4.12 -24.71 13.50
C ALA A 40 -4.70 -25.89 12.72
N MET A 41 -5.88 -26.33 13.14
CA MET A 41 -6.61 -27.38 12.45
C MET A 41 -7.06 -26.91 11.04
N LYS A 42 -7.35 -25.61 10.94
CA LYS A 42 -7.85 -25.00 9.71
C LYS A 42 -7.72 -23.49 9.80
N MET A 43 -7.29 -22.85 8.73
CA MET A 43 -7.48 -21.41 8.54
C MET A 43 -8.92 -21.17 8.05
N GLU A 44 -9.61 -20.21 8.63
CA GLU A 44 -10.94 -19.79 8.20
C GLU A 44 -10.82 -18.66 7.18
N SER A 45 -10.11 -17.61 7.56
CA SER A 45 -9.85 -16.46 6.69
C SER A 45 -8.56 -15.75 7.05
N LEU A 46 -7.99 -15.06 6.06
CA LEU A 46 -6.89 -14.12 6.22
C LEU A 46 -7.26 -12.83 5.47
N SER A 47 -7.43 -11.75 6.22
CA SER A 47 -7.64 -10.41 5.68
C SER A 47 -6.36 -9.61 5.83
N GLU A 48 -5.92 -8.97 4.76
CA GLU A 48 -4.70 -8.15 4.76
C GLU A 48 -5.01 -6.80 4.14
N GLU A 49 -4.90 -5.75 4.95
CA GLU A 49 -5.03 -4.37 4.52
C GLU A 49 -3.65 -3.83 4.14
N ARG A 50 -3.51 -3.43 2.88
CA ARG A 50 -2.28 -2.88 2.32
C ARG A 50 -2.53 -1.50 1.76
N ASN A 51 -2.27 -0.48 2.54
CA ASN A 51 -2.35 0.90 2.09
C ASN A 51 -0.93 1.47 1.92
N PHE A 52 -0.39 1.39 0.70
CA PHE A 52 0.97 1.82 0.38
C PHE A 52 1.17 3.33 0.44
N ALA A 53 0.09 4.12 0.51
CA ALA A 53 0.17 5.55 0.75
C ALA A 53 0.35 5.90 2.23
N GLN A 54 -0.01 4.99 3.12
CA GLN A 54 0.29 5.11 4.55
C GLN A 54 1.74 4.72 4.82
N ARG A 55 2.25 5.16 5.95
CA ARG A 55 3.66 5.00 6.34
C ARG A 55 3.92 3.72 7.14
N TYR A 56 3.01 2.75 7.03
CA TYR A 56 3.06 1.50 7.78
C TYR A 56 3.32 0.33 6.83
N GLY A 57 3.43 -0.84 7.36
CA GLY A 57 3.36 -2.09 6.63
C GLY A 57 1.95 -2.68 6.65
N ASP A 58 1.85 -3.93 6.25
CA ASP A 58 0.59 -4.65 6.18
C ASP A 58 -0.05 -4.77 7.58
N ASN A 59 -1.36 -4.58 7.63
CA ASN A 59 -2.20 -4.90 8.78
C ASN A 59 -3.03 -6.14 8.43
N SER A 60 -2.82 -7.23 9.16
CA SER A 60 -3.44 -8.50 8.80
C SER A 60 -4.25 -9.05 9.98
N VAL A 61 -5.39 -9.64 9.66
CA VAL A 61 -6.24 -10.36 10.62
C VAL A 61 -6.42 -11.79 10.14
N LEU A 62 -6.03 -12.72 10.98
CA LEU A 62 -6.15 -14.16 10.75
C LEU A 62 -7.24 -14.73 11.63
N VAL A 63 -8.14 -15.50 11.05
CA VAL A 63 -9.11 -16.33 11.79
C VAL A 63 -8.77 -17.80 11.53
N ALA A 64 -8.54 -18.56 12.59
CA ALA A 64 -8.17 -19.96 12.49
C ALA A 64 -8.72 -20.80 13.65
N TRP A 65 -8.92 -22.10 13.39
CA TRP A 65 -9.46 -23.05 14.32
C TRP A 65 -8.37 -23.87 15.01
N PHE A 66 -8.43 -23.94 16.33
CA PHE A 66 -7.49 -24.69 17.17
C PHE A 66 -8.24 -25.66 18.07
N VAL A 67 -7.56 -26.71 18.51
CA VAL A 67 -8.07 -27.59 19.56
C VAL A 67 -8.10 -26.81 20.88
N ASP A 68 -9.16 -26.94 21.66
CA ASP A 68 -9.34 -26.19 22.93
C ASP A 68 -8.19 -26.45 23.92
N LYS A 69 -7.63 -27.65 23.91
CA LYS A 69 -6.45 -27.99 24.69
C LYS A 69 -5.25 -27.09 24.32
N ASP A 70 -4.96 -26.97 23.03
CA ASP A 70 -3.83 -26.16 22.56
C ASP A 70 -4.02 -24.68 22.89
N TYR A 71 -5.26 -24.21 22.81
CA TYR A 71 -5.61 -22.86 23.26
C TYR A 71 -5.29 -22.66 24.75
N LYS A 72 -5.77 -23.55 25.62
CA LYS A 72 -5.58 -23.44 27.07
C LYS A 72 -4.11 -23.61 27.49
N ASP A 73 -3.39 -24.54 26.87
CA ASP A 73 -2.04 -24.92 27.30
C ASP A 73 -0.96 -23.99 26.70
N VAL A 74 -1.16 -23.46 25.49
CA VAL A 74 -0.12 -22.72 24.75
C VAL A 74 -0.52 -21.28 24.46
N ILE A 75 -1.72 -21.04 23.92
CA ILE A 75 -2.09 -19.71 23.41
C ILE A 75 -2.48 -18.77 24.55
N LEU A 76 -3.41 -19.19 25.41
CA LEU A 76 -3.97 -18.36 26.48
C LEU A 76 -2.90 -17.90 27.49
N PRO A 77 -1.97 -18.75 27.97
CA PRO A 77 -0.93 -18.31 28.90
C PRO A 77 0.08 -17.32 28.30
N ASN A 78 0.19 -17.29 26.96
CA ASN A 78 1.21 -16.53 26.24
C ASN A 78 0.65 -15.41 25.36
N THR A 79 -0.56 -14.93 25.59
CA THR A 79 -1.25 -13.93 24.74
C THR A 79 -0.43 -12.66 24.46
N LYS A 80 0.50 -12.31 25.32
CA LYS A 80 1.38 -11.12 25.15
C LYS A 80 2.60 -11.38 24.25
N ASP A 81 2.95 -12.64 24.04
CA ASP A 81 4.15 -13.00 23.29
C ASP A 81 3.93 -14.19 22.34
N LEU A 82 2.90 -14.06 21.52
CA LEU A 82 2.61 -15.03 20.48
C LEU A 82 3.38 -14.71 19.19
N GLU A 83 3.97 -15.74 18.61
CA GLU A 83 4.49 -15.72 17.25
C GLU A 83 3.55 -16.57 16.38
N VAL A 84 3.03 -15.97 15.30
CA VAL A 84 2.22 -16.66 14.30
C VAL A 84 3.06 -16.88 13.06
N ILE A 85 3.12 -18.11 12.60
CA ILE A 85 3.91 -18.53 11.43
C ILE A 85 2.94 -19.05 10.39
N ILE A 86 2.91 -18.41 9.24
CA ILE A 86 2.05 -18.79 8.12
C ILE A 86 2.92 -19.26 6.96
N THR A 87 2.68 -20.48 6.50
CA THR A 87 3.33 -21.01 5.31
C THR A 87 2.29 -21.10 4.21
N LYS A 88 2.47 -20.30 3.15
CA LYS A 88 1.66 -20.29 1.93
C LYS A 88 2.32 -21.18 0.89
N THR A 89 1.65 -22.23 0.47
CA THR A 89 2.13 -23.17 -0.56
C THR A 89 1.20 -23.14 -1.76
N GLN A 90 1.77 -23.04 -2.93
CA GLN A 90 1.02 -23.14 -4.18
C GLN A 90 0.56 -24.60 -4.38
N ILE A 91 -0.70 -24.78 -4.76
CA ILE A 91 -1.27 -26.08 -5.06
C ILE A 91 -1.93 -26.10 -6.43
N ALA A 92 -2.04 -27.30 -7.01
CA ALA A 92 -2.75 -27.47 -8.26
C ALA A 92 -4.27 -27.26 -8.07
N LYS A 93 -4.94 -26.83 -9.12
CA LYS A 93 -6.38 -26.66 -9.15
C LYS A 93 -7.09 -27.97 -8.76
N PRO A 94 -8.20 -27.91 -7.98
CA PRO A 94 -9.03 -29.07 -7.69
C PRO A 94 -9.46 -29.80 -8.97
N GLY A 95 -9.28 -31.12 -9.01
CA GLY A 95 -9.63 -31.94 -10.18
C GLY A 95 -8.54 -32.06 -11.25
N ALA A 96 -7.40 -31.39 -11.13
CA ALA A 96 -6.25 -31.63 -11.99
C ALA A 96 -5.71 -33.06 -11.74
N LYS A 97 -5.56 -33.84 -12.81
CA LYS A 97 -5.11 -35.27 -12.73
C LYS A 97 -3.71 -35.45 -12.12
N ASN A 98 -2.90 -34.39 -12.04
CA ASN A 98 -1.56 -34.37 -11.46
C ASN A 98 -1.47 -33.22 -10.46
N ALA A 99 -2.13 -33.36 -9.31
CA ALA A 99 -2.04 -32.40 -8.21
C ALA A 99 -0.66 -32.49 -7.54
N THR A 100 0.39 -32.07 -8.22
CA THR A 100 1.73 -31.98 -7.62
C THR A 100 1.83 -30.63 -6.92
N ILE A 101 2.25 -30.63 -5.65
CA ILE A 101 2.65 -29.41 -4.94
C ILE A 101 3.89 -28.89 -5.66
N THR A 102 3.75 -27.81 -6.41
CA THR A 102 4.77 -27.34 -7.35
C THR A 102 5.68 -26.24 -6.80
N GLY A 103 5.68 -25.98 -5.49
CA GLY A 103 6.52 -24.90 -4.96
C GLY A 103 6.99 -25.12 -3.53
N SER A 104 8.16 -24.58 -3.20
CA SER A 104 8.57 -24.36 -1.82
C SER A 104 7.63 -23.32 -1.21
N GLY A 105 6.99 -23.66 -0.08
CA GLY A 105 6.11 -22.72 0.62
C GLY A 105 6.86 -21.44 1.05
N ILE A 106 6.20 -20.32 0.93
CA ILE A 106 6.69 -19.05 1.48
C ILE A 106 6.26 -18.98 2.93
N THR A 107 7.22 -18.89 3.86
CA THR A 107 6.94 -18.81 5.28
C THR A 107 7.17 -17.40 5.79
N THR A 108 6.14 -16.83 6.41
CA THR A 108 6.19 -15.50 7.04
C THR A 108 5.93 -15.64 8.53
N ARG A 109 6.67 -14.86 9.33
CA ARG A 109 6.58 -14.85 10.78
C ARG A 109 6.04 -13.51 11.26
N TYR A 110 5.01 -13.58 12.08
CA TYR A 110 4.31 -12.41 12.60
C TYR A 110 4.35 -12.38 14.13
N LYS A 111 4.36 -11.19 14.70
CA LYS A 111 3.89 -10.98 16.07
C LYS A 111 2.37 -11.07 16.03
N GLY A 112 1.81 -12.02 16.75
CA GLY A 112 0.37 -12.21 16.88
C GLY A 112 -0.17 -11.56 18.15
N THR A 113 -1.33 -10.94 18.05
CA THR A 113 -2.11 -10.48 19.20
C THR A 113 -3.49 -11.11 19.11
N LEU A 114 -3.89 -11.83 20.13
CA LEU A 114 -5.23 -12.41 20.21
C LEU A 114 -6.26 -11.27 20.36
N VAL A 115 -7.17 -11.14 19.41
CA VAL A 115 -8.21 -10.10 19.40
C VAL A 115 -9.50 -10.63 19.97
N ASP A 116 -9.89 -11.83 19.54
CA ASP A 116 -11.12 -12.45 19.98
C ASP A 116 -10.95 -13.98 20.09
N SER A 117 -11.63 -14.54 21.05
CA SER A 117 -11.78 -15.98 21.20
C SER A 117 -13.27 -16.27 21.28
N SER A 118 -13.91 -16.50 20.12
CA SER A 118 -15.32 -16.90 20.14
C SER A 118 -15.44 -18.26 20.80
N VAL A 119 -16.08 -18.26 21.96
CA VAL A 119 -16.60 -19.48 22.54
C VAL A 119 -17.95 -19.70 21.86
N PRO A 120 -18.24 -20.87 21.28
CA PRO A 120 -19.60 -21.19 20.90
C PRO A 120 -20.50 -20.91 22.10
N GLU A 121 -21.59 -20.14 21.91
CA GLU A 121 -22.59 -19.95 22.96
C GLU A 121 -23.02 -21.32 23.42
N VAL A 122 -22.60 -21.70 24.61
CA VAL A 122 -22.98 -22.95 25.22
C VAL A 122 -24.31 -22.69 25.90
N SER A 123 -25.38 -23.30 25.41
CA SER A 123 -26.61 -23.32 26.13
C SER A 123 -26.35 -23.91 27.52
N GLU A 124 -26.99 -23.38 28.56
CA GLU A 124 -26.82 -23.80 29.95
C GLU A 124 -26.94 -25.33 30.15
N SER A 125 -27.64 -26.01 29.27
CA SER A 125 -27.79 -27.47 29.28
C SER A 125 -26.52 -28.25 28.89
N ASN A 126 -25.50 -27.59 28.29
CA ASN A 126 -24.28 -28.24 27.86
C ASN A 126 -23.11 -28.02 28.81
N THR A 127 -23.27 -27.34 29.93
CA THR A 127 -22.22 -27.05 30.89
C THR A 127 -21.56 -28.31 31.49
N PHE A 128 -22.25 -29.42 31.50
CA PHE A 128 -21.70 -30.70 32.00
C PHE A 128 -20.87 -31.49 30.99
N ASN A 129 -20.93 -31.14 29.68
CA ASN A 129 -20.20 -31.84 28.65
C ASN A 129 -18.88 -31.15 28.26
N HIS A 130 -18.43 -30.19 29.04
CA HIS A 130 -17.23 -29.39 28.75
C HIS A 130 -15.88 -30.05 28.99
N ASP A 131 -15.85 -31.30 29.33
CA ASP A 131 -14.61 -32.05 29.45
C ASP A 131 -14.18 -32.70 28.13
N THR A 132 -14.58 -32.07 27.00
CA THR A 132 -14.16 -32.52 25.69
C THR A 132 -12.84 -31.85 25.31
N SER A 133 -11.74 -32.53 25.65
CA SER A 133 -10.38 -32.21 25.18
C SER A 133 -10.23 -32.06 23.65
N ASN A 134 -11.30 -32.33 22.91
CA ASN A 134 -11.38 -32.30 21.44
C ASN A 134 -12.31 -31.22 20.88
N SER A 135 -12.84 -30.31 21.70
CA SER A 135 -13.60 -29.19 21.18
C SER A 135 -12.70 -28.23 20.39
N MET A 136 -13.20 -27.74 19.26
CA MET A 136 -12.48 -26.76 18.45
C MET A 136 -12.93 -25.36 18.83
N ARG A 137 -12.00 -24.41 18.74
CA ARG A 137 -12.23 -23.00 19.01
C ARG A 137 -11.74 -22.15 17.86
N SER A 138 -12.57 -21.23 17.40
CA SER A 138 -12.15 -20.21 16.44
C SER A 138 -11.44 -19.08 17.20
N LEU A 139 -10.28 -18.69 16.73
CA LEU A 139 -9.46 -17.63 17.31
C LEU A 139 -9.13 -16.59 16.23
N SER A 140 -9.26 -15.33 16.60
CA SER A 140 -8.90 -14.20 15.73
C SER A 140 -7.61 -13.54 16.23
N PHE A 141 -6.63 -13.42 15.34
CA PHE A 141 -5.34 -12.81 15.62
C PHE A 141 -5.13 -11.59 14.72
N GLN A 142 -4.77 -10.48 15.33
CA GLN A 142 -4.14 -9.40 14.60
C GLN A 142 -2.67 -9.72 14.43
N LEU A 143 -2.20 -9.66 13.20
CA LEU A 143 -0.85 -10.00 12.80
C LEU A 143 -0.08 -8.75 12.39
N MET A 144 1.17 -8.68 12.80
CA MET A 144 2.10 -7.66 12.36
C MET A 144 3.46 -8.30 12.08
N ASP A 145 4.09 -7.94 10.95
CA ASP A 145 5.47 -8.37 10.70
C ASP A 145 6.36 -8.09 11.91
N ARG A 146 7.25 -9.01 12.24
CA ARG A 146 8.03 -8.96 13.46
C ARG A 146 9.01 -7.78 13.50
N ALA A 147 9.61 -7.46 12.38
CA ALA A 147 10.45 -6.27 12.26
C ALA A 147 9.62 -4.99 12.34
N LEU A 148 8.49 -4.96 11.66
CA LEU A 148 7.56 -3.83 11.66
C LEU A 148 7.09 -3.49 13.09
N TYR A 149 6.80 -4.51 13.91
CA TYR A 149 6.38 -4.33 15.29
C TYR A 149 7.44 -3.57 16.12
N GLN A 150 8.73 -3.87 15.94
CA GLN A 150 9.81 -3.16 16.62
C GLN A 150 10.11 -1.79 15.98
N LEU A 151 10.09 -1.70 14.66
CA LEU A 151 10.31 -0.46 13.91
C LEU A 151 9.33 0.65 14.33
N ARG A 152 8.09 0.30 14.70
CA ARG A 152 7.10 1.27 15.22
C ARG A 152 7.59 2.08 16.40
N MET A 153 8.38 1.47 17.26
CA MET A 153 8.91 2.10 18.47
C MET A 153 10.24 2.83 18.22
N THR A 154 10.82 2.64 17.04
CA THR A 154 12.14 3.16 16.71
C THR A 154 12.08 4.63 16.32
N LYS A 155 12.94 5.44 16.91
CA LYS A 155 13.10 6.86 16.61
C LYS A 155 14.24 7.09 15.64
N ALA A 156 14.05 8.05 14.73
CA ALA A 156 14.98 8.35 13.66
C ALA A 156 16.03 9.43 13.99
N GLY A 157 15.89 10.10 15.13
CA GLY A 157 16.70 11.28 15.51
C GLY A 157 18.17 11.19 15.14
N ALA A 158 18.66 12.15 14.37
CA ALA A 158 20.03 12.18 13.87
C ALA A 158 20.43 13.58 13.36
N ILE A 159 21.74 13.81 13.27
CA ILE A 159 22.33 14.95 12.55
C ILE A 159 23.31 14.38 11.54
N LEU A 160 23.02 14.56 10.26
CA LEU A 160 23.87 14.12 9.16
C LEU A 160 24.50 15.36 8.50
N ARG A 161 25.77 15.27 8.12
CA ARG A 161 26.53 16.36 7.49
C ARG A 161 26.87 16.04 6.05
N ALA A 162 26.90 17.06 5.21
CA ALA A 162 27.31 16.97 3.82
C ALA A 162 26.64 15.84 3.05
N THR A 163 25.30 15.76 3.13
CA THR A 163 24.52 14.66 2.56
C THR A 163 23.33 15.16 1.75
N THR A 164 22.84 14.35 0.81
CA THR A 164 21.57 14.60 0.13
C THR A 164 20.39 14.16 1.01
N ALA A 165 19.18 14.64 0.71
CA ALA A 165 17.97 14.19 1.40
C ALA A 165 17.71 12.68 1.17
N GLU A 166 18.01 12.20 -0.03
CA GLU A 166 17.91 10.79 -0.41
C GLU A 166 18.84 9.90 0.41
N ASP A 167 20.14 10.25 0.44
CA ASP A 167 21.14 9.48 1.18
C ASP A 167 20.86 9.48 2.68
N ALA A 168 20.42 10.62 3.22
CA ALA A 168 20.02 10.72 4.61
C ALA A 168 18.90 9.74 4.95
N LEU A 169 17.87 9.62 4.10
CA LEU A 169 16.77 8.67 4.29
C LEU A 169 17.28 7.24 4.21
N LYS A 170 18.03 6.87 3.18
CA LYS A 170 18.60 5.52 2.97
C LYS A 170 19.45 5.08 4.17
N VAL A 171 20.38 5.94 4.59
CA VAL A 171 21.29 5.65 5.71
C VAL A 171 20.52 5.42 7.01
N LEU A 172 19.55 6.27 7.32
CA LEU A 172 18.77 6.14 8.56
C LEU A 172 17.86 4.91 8.55
N LEU A 173 17.15 4.64 7.45
CA LEU A 173 16.33 3.43 7.32
C LEU A 173 17.21 2.19 7.49
N THR A 174 18.36 2.13 6.84
CA THR A 174 19.28 0.99 6.92
C THR A 174 19.87 0.83 8.31
N ALA A 175 20.45 1.88 8.88
CA ALA A 175 21.11 1.82 10.18
C ALA A 175 20.15 1.39 11.32
N LYS A 176 18.94 1.98 11.33
CA LYS A 176 17.95 1.64 12.34
C LYS A 176 17.36 0.24 12.16
N SER A 177 17.27 -0.24 10.92
CA SER A 177 16.82 -1.60 10.63
C SER A 177 17.82 -2.66 11.06
N ILE A 178 19.10 -2.45 10.86
CA ILE A 178 20.16 -3.38 11.28
C ILE A 178 20.25 -3.46 12.81
N SER A 179 19.96 -2.37 13.51
CA SER A 179 20.06 -2.29 14.97
C SER A 179 18.91 -2.97 15.73
N LEU A 180 17.95 -3.58 15.04
CA LEU A 180 16.83 -4.28 15.69
C LEU A 180 17.30 -5.52 16.43
N ASP A 181 16.75 -5.72 17.63
CA ASP A 181 17.00 -6.92 18.45
C ASP A 181 15.97 -8.01 18.11
N ILE A 182 16.13 -8.60 16.93
CA ILE A 182 15.32 -9.72 16.43
C ILE A 182 16.22 -10.70 15.67
N ASP A 183 15.68 -11.92 15.42
CA ASP A 183 16.37 -12.90 14.59
C ASP A 183 16.80 -12.29 13.25
N ASP A 184 18.02 -12.58 12.81
CA ASP A 184 18.56 -12.07 11.54
C ASP A 184 17.68 -12.45 10.35
N SER A 185 17.02 -13.62 10.42
CA SER A 185 16.06 -14.04 9.40
C SER A 185 14.82 -13.14 9.26
N CYS A 186 14.53 -12.31 10.28
CA CYS A 186 13.41 -11.38 10.30
C CYS A 186 13.83 -9.93 10.06
N LYS A 187 15.13 -9.62 10.10
CA LYS A 187 15.63 -8.25 9.90
C LYS A 187 15.34 -7.72 8.51
N PRO A 188 15.09 -6.40 8.37
CA PRO A 188 15.03 -5.75 7.08
C PRO A 188 16.34 -5.95 6.31
N GLN A 189 16.21 -6.22 5.01
CA GLN A 189 17.34 -6.57 4.14
C GLN A 189 17.80 -5.41 3.25
N GLY A 190 16.93 -4.42 3.02
CA GLY A 190 17.28 -3.33 2.12
C GLY A 190 16.28 -2.18 2.07
N VAL A 191 16.66 -1.19 1.28
CA VAL A 191 15.85 -0.03 0.94
C VAL A 191 15.80 0.04 -0.59
N GLU A 192 14.64 -0.18 -1.16
CA GLU A 192 14.34 0.04 -2.57
C GLU A 192 13.76 1.45 -2.72
N MET A 193 14.45 2.29 -3.44
CA MET A 193 14.08 3.69 -3.59
C MET A 193 14.14 4.12 -5.04
N VAL A 194 13.06 4.74 -5.51
CA VAL A 194 13.04 5.40 -6.81
C VAL A 194 13.99 6.59 -6.76
N PRO A 195 14.81 6.86 -7.81
CA PRO A 195 15.71 8.00 -7.82
C PRO A 195 15.00 9.32 -7.47
N ALA A 196 15.63 10.14 -6.65
CA ALA A 196 15.05 11.38 -6.16
C ALA A 196 15.05 12.48 -7.22
N ASP A 197 13.92 13.19 -7.38
CA ASP A 197 13.82 14.36 -8.27
C ASP A 197 14.73 15.50 -7.83
N THR A 198 14.98 15.59 -6.51
CA THR A 198 15.76 16.66 -5.89
C THR A 198 17.22 16.32 -5.71
N ALA A 199 17.67 15.18 -6.21
CA ALA A 199 19.06 14.72 -6.06
C ALA A 199 20.07 15.67 -6.68
N LEU A 200 19.69 16.34 -7.76
CA LEU A 200 20.52 17.30 -8.47
C LEU A 200 19.94 18.71 -8.38
N LYS A 201 20.82 19.70 -8.35
CA LYS A 201 20.46 21.11 -8.55
C LYS A 201 20.23 21.41 -10.04
N ALA A 202 19.73 22.60 -10.33
CA ALA A 202 19.50 23.04 -11.71
C ALA A 202 20.76 23.07 -12.58
N ASP A 203 21.94 23.19 -11.97
CA ASP A 203 23.24 23.14 -12.62
C ASP A 203 23.78 21.72 -12.83
N GLY A 204 23.01 20.69 -12.45
CA GLY A 204 23.42 19.29 -12.55
C GLY A 204 24.34 18.80 -11.42
N THR A 205 24.71 19.65 -10.47
CA THR A 205 25.51 19.23 -9.31
C THR A 205 24.63 18.57 -8.25
N ALA A 206 25.23 17.69 -7.43
CA ALA A 206 24.51 17.04 -6.34
C ALA A 206 23.96 18.06 -5.33
N ASN A 207 22.72 17.91 -4.94
CA ASN A 207 22.05 18.77 -3.97
C ASN A 207 22.44 18.40 -2.53
N ILE A 208 23.74 18.62 -2.23
CA ILE A 208 24.30 18.32 -0.92
C ILE A 208 23.91 19.44 0.04
N ARG A 209 23.36 19.05 1.20
CA ARG A 209 23.04 19.92 2.32
C ARG A 209 24.14 19.85 3.35
N GLU A 210 24.49 21.00 3.91
CA GLU A 210 25.50 21.06 4.96
C GLU A 210 25.07 20.23 6.17
N HIS A 211 23.79 20.33 6.56
CA HIS A 211 23.21 19.55 7.64
C HIS A 211 21.79 19.09 7.29
N VAL A 212 21.51 17.82 7.57
CA VAL A 212 20.16 17.24 7.63
C VAL A 212 19.88 16.88 9.09
N ILE A 213 18.98 17.63 9.72
CA ILE A 213 18.68 17.51 11.14
C ILE A 213 17.32 16.85 11.30
N ILE A 214 17.31 15.67 11.90
CA ILE A 214 16.10 14.93 12.24
C ILE A 214 15.89 15.00 13.75
N ARG A 215 14.73 15.51 14.17
CA ARG A 215 14.41 15.63 15.58
C ARG A 215 14.35 14.27 16.28
N PRO A 216 14.69 14.19 17.58
CA PRO A 216 14.69 12.92 18.33
C PRO A 216 13.32 12.25 18.46
N ASP A 217 12.24 13.02 18.38
CA ASP A 217 10.87 12.54 18.52
C ASP A 217 10.28 11.94 17.24
N VAL A 218 10.92 12.16 16.08
CA VAL A 218 10.47 11.65 14.79
C VAL A 218 10.52 10.13 14.79
N SER A 219 9.39 9.49 14.48
CA SER A 219 9.35 8.03 14.30
C SER A 219 10.01 7.64 12.98
N LEU A 220 10.47 6.40 12.89
CA LEU A 220 11.06 5.90 11.65
C LEU A 220 10.03 5.88 10.49
N PHE A 221 8.76 5.69 10.82
CA PHE A 221 7.66 5.75 9.84
C PHE A 221 7.37 7.16 9.32
N ASP A 222 7.62 8.17 10.13
CA ASP A 222 7.44 9.57 9.75
C ASP A 222 8.65 10.17 9.05
N LEU A 223 9.76 9.42 9.00
CA LEU A 223 11.04 9.93 8.54
C LEU A 223 10.99 10.48 7.11
N ALA A 224 10.43 9.73 6.16
CA ALA A 224 10.35 10.19 4.78
C ALA A 224 9.49 11.46 4.65
N GLY A 225 8.33 11.49 5.33
CA GLY A 225 7.48 12.67 5.36
C GLY A 225 8.14 13.87 6.05
N TYR A 226 8.94 13.63 7.09
CA TYR A 226 9.69 14.68 7.76
C TYR A 226 10.77 15.27 6.83
N ILE A 227 11.54 14.42 6.17
CA ILE A 227 12.56 14.85 5.19
C ILE A 227 11.89 15.58 4.02
N GLN A 228 10.76 15.06 3.52
CA GLN A 228 9.98 15.70 2.47
C GLN A 228 9.53 17.10 2.86
N LYS A 229 9.13 17.32 4.11
CA LYS A 229 8.58 18.59 4.59
C LYS A 229 9.65 19.59 5.08
N PHE A 230 10.71 19.12 5.73
CA PHE A 230 11.63 19.98 6.48
C PHE A 230 13.09 19.94 6.02
N CYS A 231 13.47 18.94 5.20
CA CYS A 231 14.85 18.77 4.78
C CYS A 231 15.03 18.89 3.26
N GLY A 232 14.18 19.68 2.60
CA GLY A 232 14.29 20.01 1.18
C GLY A 232 13.56 19.05 0.24
N GLY A 233 12.97 18.00 0.78
CA GLY A 233 12.19 17.04 0.01
C GLY A 233 13.02 16.07 -0.80
N ILE A 234 12.35 15.07 -1.36
CA ILE A 234 12.93 14.02 -2.18
C ILE A 234 12.22 13.97 -3.54
N TYR A 235 10.87 13.95 -3.55
CA TYR A 235 10.08 13.91 -4.77
C TYR A 235 9.17 15.12 -4.90
N ASN A 236 9.09 15.65 -6.11
CA ASN A 236 8.14 16.71 -6.44
C ASN A 236 6.69 16.21 -6.47
N ASN A 237 6.52 14.91 -6.69
CA ASN A 237 5.22 14.25 -6.82
C ASN A 237 4.79 13.51 -5.55
N GLY A 238 5.11 14.05 -4.36
CA GLY A 238 4.77 13.43 -3.09
C GLY A 238 5.62 12.21 -2.77
N ILE A 239 5.65 11.80 -1.52
CA ILE A 239 6.46 10.68 -1.07
C ILE A 239 5.61 9.61 -0.41
N GLY A 240 5.84 8.36 -0.80
CA GLY A 240 5.37 7.15 -0.13
C GLY A 240 6.54 6.43 0.51
N GLN A 241 6.31 5.89 1.70
CA GLN A 241 7.22 5.02 2.41
C GLN A 241 6.44 3.82 2.95
N TYR A 242 6.91 2.62 2.66
CA TYR A 242 6.23 1.41 3.08
C TYR A 242 7.23 0.29 3.36
N TYR A 243 6.93 -0.55 4.34
CA TYR A 243 7.72 -1.72 4.68
C TYR A 243 6.98 -2.98 4.29
N LYS A 244 7.57 -3.79 3.42
CA LYS A 244 7.01 -5.06 2.96
C LYS A 244 8.12 -6.06 2.65
N ASP A 245 7.92 -7.32 2.98
CA ASP A 245 8.82 -8.43 2.66
C ASP A 245 10.29 -8.12 3.00
N LYS A 246 10.54 -7.60 4.20
CA LYS A 246 11.87 -7.20 4.74
C LYS A 246 12.55 -6.08 3.97
N THR A 247 11.81 -5.32 3.16
CA THR A 247 12.35 -4.24 2.34
C THR A 247 11.56 -2.95 2.59
N TRP A 248 12.28 -1.85 2.74
CA TRP A 248 11.70 -0.54 2.70
C TRP A 248 11.52 -0.09 1.25
N PHE A 249 10.32 0.35 0.91
CA PHE A 249 10.00 0.95 -0.37
C PHE A 249 9.80 2.44 -0.20
N VAL A 250 10.50 3.24 -1.02
CA VAL A 250 10.34 4.70 -1.05
C VAL A 250 10.14 5.13 -2.50
N PHE A 251 9.02 5.80 -2.76
CA PHE A 251 8.56 6.08 -4.11
C PHE A 251 7.74 7.37 -4.20
N PRO A 252 7.67 8.01 -5.38
CA PRO A 252 6.77 9.14 -5.61
C PRO A 252 5.32 8.66 -5.71
N LEU A 253 4.43 9.25 -4.89
CA LEU A 253 3.01 8.85 -4.81
C LEU A 253 2.19 9.26 -6.04
N PHE A 254 2.45 10.46 -6.56
CA PHE A 254 1.61 11.11 -7.58
C PHE A 254 2.28 11.20 -8.94
N ASP A 255 3.29 10.38 -9.19
CA ASP A 255 3.96 10.35 -10.49
C ASP A 255 3.33 9.30 -11.40
N ASN A 256 2.56 9.77 -12.36
CA ASN A 256 1.89 8.94 -13.35
C ASN A 256 2.74 8.64 -14.59
N SER A 257 3.94 9.22 -14.71
CA SER A 257 4.78 9.08 -15.91
C SER A 257 5.62 7.80 -15.93
N ARG A 258 5.82 7.14 -14.80
CA ARG A 258 6.76 6.04 -14.62
C ARG A 258 6.41 4.74 -15.32
N ALA A 259 5.14 4.56 -15.74
CA ALA A 259 4.67 3.29 -16.33
C ALA A 259 5.39 2.90 -17.64
N GLY A 260 6.11 3.82 -18.29
CA GLY A 260 6.89 3.56 -19.50
C GLY A 260 8.35 3.20 -19.27
N THR A 261 8.90 3.51 -18.10
CA THR A 261 10.35 3.44 -17.82
C THR A 261 10.70 2.55 -16.63
N ALA A 262 9.70 2.12 -15.85
CA ALA A 262 9.92 1.31 -14.67
C ALA A 262 10.18 -0.16 -15.02
N ASP A 263 11.08 -0.79 -14.28
CA ASP A 263 11.42 -2.21 -14.42
C ASP A 263 10.25 -3.14 -14.05
N ARG A 264 9.37 -2.69 -13.17
CA ARG A 264 8.17 -3.43 -12.72
C ARG A 264 6.93 -2.57 -12.95
N THR A 265 5.92 -3.12 -13.59
CA THR A 265 4.66 -2.40 -13.85
C THR A 265 3.47 -3.31 -13.63
N LEU A 266 2.35 -2.69 -13.27
CA LEU A 266 1.04 -3.33 -13.21
C LEU A 266 0.19 -2.83 -14.38
N THR A 267 -0.37 -3.75 -15.16
CA THR A 267 -1.37 -3.44 -16.18
C THR A 267 -2.70 -4.04 -15.76
N ILE A 268 -3.68 -3.21 -15.48
CA ILE A 268 -5.05 -3.60 -15.14
C ILE A 268 -5.89 -3.51 -16.40
N ILE A 269 -6.45 -4.62 -16.83
CA ILE A 269 -7.41 -4.68 -17.92
C ILE A 269 -8.79 -4.75 -17.29
N ARG A 270 -9.55 -3.68 -17.40
CA ARG A 270 -10.91 -3.64 -16.89
C ARG A 270 -11.85 -4.40 -17.80
N VAL A 271 -12.52 -5.38 -17.24
CA VAL A 271 -13.55 -6.18 -17.90
C VAL A 271 -14.86 -5.98 -17.15
N PRO A 272 -15.97 -5.65 -17.84
CA PRO A 272 -17.28 -5.60 -17.19
C PRO A 272 -17.60 -6.97 -16.56
N ALA A 273 -18.20 -6.96 -15.36
CA ALA A 273 -18.52 -8.20 -14.61
C ALA A 273 -19.36 -9.18 -15.45
N ASP A 274 -20.32 -8.66 -16.21
CA ASP A 274 -21.19 -9.46 -17.11
C ASP A 274 -20.44 -10.11 -18.28
N SER A 275 -19.23 -9.65 -18.57
CA SER A 275 -18.39 -10.11 -19.67
C SER A 275 -17.19 -10.92 -19.19
N MET A 276 -17.06 -11.10 -17.86
CA MET A 276 -16.03 -11.97 -17.31
C MET A 276 -16.30 -13.40 -17.82
N PRO A 277 -15.43 -13.96 -18.63
CA PRO A 277 -15.51 -15.38 -18.94
C PRO A 277 -15.37 -16.18 -17.66
N ASP A 278 -15.80 -17.44 -17.68
CA ASP A 278 -15.52 -18.41 -16.61
C ASP A 278 -14.00 -18.62 -16.56
N ILE A 279 -13.34 -17.80 -15.73
CA ILE A 279 -11.88 -17.64 -15.77
C ILE A 279 -11.26 -18.46 -14.67
N ASP A 280 -10.36 -19.32 -15.07
CA ASP A 280 -9.47 -20.02 -14.15
C ASP A 280 -8.24 -19.19 -13.77
N ASN A 281 -7.84 -18.24 -14.62
CA ASN A 281 -6.68 -17.39 -14.46
C ASN A 281 -7.03 -15.93 -14.70
N SER A 282 -6.77 -15.10 -13.73
CA SER A 282 -7.05 -13.65 -13.78
C SER A 282 -5.80 -12.80 -13.94
N TYR A 283 -4.61 -13.40 -14.03
CA TYR A 283 -3.36 -12.67 -14.19
C TYR A 283 -2.28 -13.48 -14.91
N THR A 284 -1.30 -12.75 -15.42
CA THR A 284 -0.05 -13.33 -15.96
C THR A 284 1.14 -12.41 -15.68
N LEU A 285 2.33 -12.99 -15.65
CA LEU A 285 3.60 -12.27 -15.54
C LEU A 285 4.38 -12.38 -16.84
N ARG A 286 4.85 -11.24 -17.35
CA ARG A 286 5.81 -11.20 -18.46
C ARG A 286 7.08 -10.47 -17.97
N GLY A 287 8.10 -11.23 -17.64
CA GLY A 287 9.23 -10.69 -16.91
C GLY A 287 8.77 -10.11 -15.57
N ASN A 288 9.00 -8.84 -15.35
CA ASN A 288 8.59 -8.12 -14.14
C ASN A 288 7.27 -7.35 -14.31
N HIS A 289 6.55 -7.54 -15.42
CA HIS A 289 5.29 -6.84 -15.70
C HIS A 289 4.12 -7.75 -15.38
N LEU A 290 3.29 -7.30 -14.43
CA LEU A 290 2.07 -7.99 -14.00
C LEU A 290 0.88 -7.48 -14.81
N PHE A 291 0.16 -8.41 -15.45
CA PHE A 291 -1.09 -8.14 -16.16
C PHE A 291 -2.24 -8.79 -15.40
N VAL A 292 -3.29 -8.03 -15.14
CA VAL A 292 -4.42 -8.43 -14.30
C VAL A 292 -5.74 -8.15 -15.02
N LEU A 293 -6.66 -9.11 -14.99
CA LEU A 293 -8.06 -8.88 -15.32
C LEU A 293 -8.79 -8.45 -14.04
N ALA A 294 -9.40 -7.29 -14.10
CA ALA A 294 -10.15 -6.75 -12.98
C ALA A 294 -11.58 -6.41 -13.36
N THR A 295 -12.47 -6.65 -12.44
CA THR A 295 -13.87 -6.22 -12.49
C THR A 295 -14.07 -5.09 -11.49
N ASP A 296 -15.27 -4.58 -11.45
CA ASP A 296 -15.73 -3.57 -10.52
C ASP A 296 -14.83 -2.32 -10.53
N GLU A 297 -15.41 -1.20 -10.58
CA GLU A 297 -14.71 0.07 -10.55
C GLU A 297 -15.45 0.98 -9.58
N ALA A 298 -14.78 1.40 -8.55
CA ALA A 298 -15.21 2.51 -7.72
C ALA A 298 -14.26 3.68 -7.92
N ILE A 299 -14.82 4.83 -8.26
CA ILE A 299 -14.05 6.08 -8.36
C ILE A 299 -14.33 6.87 -7.09
N SER A 300 -13.29 7.11 -6.31
CA SER A 300 -13.35 8.04 -5.20
C SER A 300 -12.66 9.33 -5.60
N ILE A 301 -13.42 10.40 -5.62
CA ILE A 301 -12.87 11.75 -5.78
C ILE A 301 -12.42 12.20 -4.38
N ASP A 302 -11.20 12.68 -4.28
CA ASP A 302 -10.74 13.30 -3.03
C ASP A 302 -11.67 14.49 -2.72
N GLN A 303 -12.48 14.34 -1.67
CA GLN A 303 -13.45 15.35 -1.24
C GLN A 303 -12.78 16.59 -0.60
N SER A 304 -11.46 16.61 -0.57
CA SER A 304 -10.72 17.79 -0.09
C SER A 304 -11.08 19.06 -0.87
N ASP A 305 -11.55 18.92 -2.11
CA ASP A 305 -12.05 20.05 -2.91
C ASP A 305 -13.35 20.65 -2.34
N HIS A 306 -14.15 19.89 -1.59
CA HIS A 306 -15.37 20.44 -0.96
C HIS A 306 -15.07 21.46 0.13
N ASN A 307 -13.97 21.31 0.82
CA ASN A 307 -13.57 22.28 1.82
C ASN A 307 -13.03 23.57 1.18
N GLN A 308 -12.63 23.56 -0.09
CA GLN A 308 -12.25 24.77 -0.80
C GLN A 308 -13.45 25.71 -1.04
N LEU A 309 -14.64 25.15 -1.20
CA LEU A 309 -15.87 25.94 -1.28
C LEU A 309 -16.24 26.54 0.08
N ASN A 310 -15.95 25.87 1.17
CA ASN A 310 -16.29 26.34 2.51
C ASN A 310 -15.32 27.40 3.04
N ASP A 311 -14.07 27.39 2.60
CA ASP A 311 -13.06 28.34 3.07
C ASP A 311 -13.02 29.62 2.23
N GLY A 312 -13.96 29.79 1.35
CA GLY A 312 -14.17 30.96 0.47
C GLY A 312 -12.87 31.67 0.09
N ASN A 313 -12.62 31.86 -1.07
CA ASN A 313 -11.82 32.95 -1.55
C ASN A 313 -10.44 32.70 -2.01
N SER A 314 -9.83 31.86 -2.38
CA SER A 314 -8.61 32.11 -3.09
C SER A 314 -7.47 31.18 -2.84
N VAL A 315 -7.27 30.38 -3.78
CA VAL A 315 -6.10 29.50 -3.74
C VAL A 315 -5.05 30.08 -4.67
N ILE A 316 -3.94 30.46 -4.09
CA ILE A 316 -2.77 30.86 -4.84
C ILE A 316 -1.76 29.72 -4.75
N TYR A 317 -1.34 29.23 -5.90
CA TYR A 317 -0.36 28.17 -5.98
C TYR A 317 0.98 28.75 -6.43
N PRO A 318 2.04 28.60 -5.63
CA PRO A 318 3.38 28.89 -6.12
C PRO A 318 3.73 27.93 -7.28
N THR A 319 4.30 28.45 -8.32
CA THR A 319 4.86 27.62 -9.39
C THR A 319 6.21 27.02 -8.95
N ALA A 320 6.73 26.07 -9.73
CA ALA A 320 8.04 25.51 -9.51
C ALA A 320 9.18 26.55 -9.49
N THR A 321 8.94 27.72 -10.06
CA THR A 321 9.87 28.85 -10.06
C THR A 321 9.67 29.81 -8.88
N GLY A 322 8.73 29.51 -7.98
CA GLY A 322 8.36 30.41 -6.89
C GLY A 322 7.45 31.57 -7.29
N VAL A 323 7.04 31.63 -8.54
CA VAL A 323 6.09 32.64 -9.06
C VAL A 323 4.68 32.14 -8.81
N MET A 324 3.79 33.02 -8.44
CA MET A 324 2.37 32.68 -8.20
C MET A 324 1.66 32.38 -9.51
N SER A 325 1.01 31.22 -9.61
CA SER A 325 0.33 30.80 -10.82
C SER A 325 -1.12 31.29 -10.91
N LYS A 326 -1.75 31.58 -9.80
CA LYS A 326 -3.14 32.04 -9.75
C LYS A 326 -3.34 33.02 -8.63
N MET A 327 -3.82 34.13 -8.97
CA MET A 327 -4.38 35.08 -8.05
C MET A 327 -5.88 35.06 -8.10
N MET A 328 -6.49 35.31 -7.17
CA MET A 328 -7.52 35.65 -6.65
C MET A 328 -8.17 36.78 -6.77
N PRO A 329 -9.34 36.90 -6.24
CA PRO A 329 -10.46 37.51 -6.88
C PRO A 329 -10.14 38.94 -7.25
N ALA A 330 -10.87 39.42 -8.22
CA ALA A 330 -10.75 40.78 -8.77
C ALA A 330 -11.08 41.90 -7.79
N ASP A 331 -11.34 41.57 -6.54
CA ASP A 331 -11.56 42.52 -5.49
C ASP A 331 -10.21 42.89 -4.83
N ASP A 332 -9.91 44.16 -4.73
CA ASP A 332 -8.72 44.72 -4.07
C ASP A 332 -8.63 44.40 -2.58
N SER A 333 -9.48 43.53 -2.08
CA SER A 333 -9.44 43.07 -0.71
C SER A 333 -8.30 42.10 -0.49
N VAL A 334 -7.60 42.30 0.60
CA VAL A 334 -6.52 41.43 1.08
C VAL A 334 -7.01 40.00 1.13
N GLY A 335 -6.56 39.17 0.20
CA GLY A 335 -6.87 37.75 0.19
C GLY A 335 -5.91 37.03 1.11
N PHE A 336 -6.45 36.33 2.07
CA PHE A 336 -5.67 35.36 2.86
C PHE A 336 -5.89 33.97 2.27
N ALA A 337 -4.82 33.31 1.89
CA ALA A 337 -4.86 31.88 1.69
C ALA A 337 -4.34 31.22 2.96
N SER A 338 -5.13 30.38 3.60
CA SER A 338 -4.70 29.62 4.76
C SER A 338 -4.04 28.33 4.35
N GLU A 339 -2.96 27.94 5.02
CA GLU A 339 -2.40 26.62 4.89
C GLU A 339 -3.23 25.64 5.71
N SER A 340 -3.66 24.57 5.09
CA SER A 340 -4.24 23.41 5.77
C SER A 340 -3.36 22.20 5.48
N ASP A 341 -2.80 21.62 6.51
CA ASP A 341 -1.97 20.42 6.38
C ASP A 341 -2.76 19.25 5.79
N VAL A 342 -4.06 19.20 6.02
CA VAL A 342 -4.95 18.16 5.50
C VAL A 342 -5.25 18.37 4.02
N MET A 343 -5.30 19.62 3.59
CA MET A 343 -5.80 20.00 2.27
C MET A 343 -4.72 20.37 1.26
N GLY A 344 -3.49 20.41 1.69
CA GLY A 344 -2.40 20.82 0.81
C GLY A 344 -2.44 22.28 0.38
N ARG A 345 -3.09 23.14 1.13
CA ARG A 345 -3.12 24.58 0.86
C ARG A 345 -1.87 25.27 1.36
N VAL A 346 -1.43 26.28 0.64
CA VAL A 346 -0.32 27.12 1.02
C VAL A 346 -0.86 28.45 1.50
N SER A 347 -0.47 28.86 2.70
CA SER A 347 -0.79 30.18 3.22
C SER A 347 0.04 31.23 2.48
N VAL A 348 -0.64 32.23 1.95
CA VAL A 348 0.00 33.34 1.24
C VAL A 348 -0.55 34.62 1.80
N GLU A 349 0.32 35.48 2.26
CA GLU A 349 -0.04 36.82 2.69
C GLU A 349 0.12 37.78 1.50
N SER A 350 -0.96 38.44 1.09
CA SER A 350 -0.89 39.52 0.13
C SER A 350 -0.60 40.82 0.85
N ARG A 351 0.41 41.56 0.40
CA ARG A 351 0.66 42.90 0.90
C ARG A 351 -0.23 43.91 0.21
N PRO A 352 -0.99 44.70 0.95
CA PRO A 352 -1.83 45.75 0.37
C PRO A 352 -0.98 47.00 0.07
N ASP A 353 -0.03 46.93 -0.84
CA ASP A 353 0.80 48.07 -1.19
C ASP A 353 0.32 48.81 -2.46
N GLY A 354 -0.89 48.47 -2.93
CA GLY A 354 -1.53 49.16 -4.04
C GLY A 354 -0.84 48.98 -5.39
N LEU A 355 0.14 48.11 -5.47
CA LEU A 355 0.84 47.80 -6.69
C LEU A 355 0.17 46.58 -7.36
N ASN A 356 -0.13 46.72 -8.64
CA ASN A 356 -0.67 45.62 -9.47
C ASN A 356 0.27 44.40 -9.55
N ASN A 357 1.45 44.46 -8.96
CA ASN A 357 2.39 43.36 -8.75
C ASN A 357 2.49 43.06 -7.27
N ALA A 358 1.49 42.43 -6.73
CA ALA A 358 1.56 41.97 -5.35
C ALA A 358 2.73 40.97 -5.21
N SER A 359 3.72 41.36 -4.44
CA SER A 359 4.77 40.40 -4.05
C SER A 359 4.20 39.57 -2.90
N PHE A 360 4.01 38.31 -3.19
CA PHE A 360 3.54 37.36 -2.18
C PHE A 360 4.72 36.79 -1.41
N ASN A 361 4.73 36.98 -0.11
CA ASN A 361 5.59 36.20 0.74
C ASN A 361 4.93 34.83 0.94
N VAL A 362 5.46 33.83 0.30
CA VAL A 362 5.16 32.47 0.66
C VAL A 362 5.80 32.22 2.03
N GLN A 363 5.00 32.20 3.07
CA GLN A 363 5.49 31.91 4.44
C GLN A 363 5.77 30.41 4.65
N THR A 364 5.80 29.61 3.59
CA THR A 364 6.40 28.29 3.73
C THR A 364 7.88 28.50 3.95
N ALA A 365 8.33 28.12 5.11
CA ALA A 365 9.73 28.11 5.42
C ALA A 365 10.51 27.67 4.19
N THR A 366 11.13 28.64 3.57
CA THR A 366 12.32 28.55 2.76
C THR A 366 12.61 27.16 2.19
N ASP A 367 12.72 27.05 0.90
CA ASP A 367 13.40 26.00 0.17
C ASP A 367 12.70 24.64 0.03
N ASN A 368 11.41 24.48 0.37
CA ASN A 368 10.76 23.20 0.19
C ASN A 368 9.81 23.17 -1.01
N THR A 369 10.35 23.48 -2.17
CA THR A 369 9.65 23.40 -3.45
C THR A 369 9.00 22.02 -3.66
N ALA A 370 9.67 20.95 -3.27
CA ALA A 370 9.16 19.60 -3.39
C ALA A 370 7.88 19.37 -2.57
N ALA A 371 7.78 19.93 -1.35
CA ALA A 371 6.57 19.82 -0.54
C ALA A 371 5.39 20.56 -1.16
N VAL A 372 5.62 21.73 -1.75
CA VAL A 372 4.60 22.52 -2.44
C VAL A 372 4.13 21.81 -3.71
N LEU A 373 5.06 21.34 -4.53
CA LEU A 373 4.75 20.61 -5.76
C LEU A 373 3.99 19.31 -5.48
N SER A 374 4.32 18.61 -4.40
CA SER A 374 3.62 17.40 -4.01
C SER A 374 2.15 17.67 -3.64
N LYS A 375 1.85 18.82 -3.04
CA LYS A 375 0.46 19.22 -2.78
C LYS A 375 -0.32 19.49 -4.07
N LEU A 376 0.32 20.14 -5.03
CA LEU A 376 -0.28 20.38 -6.36
C LEU A 376 -0.49 19.06 -7.12
N ALA A 377 0.50 18.18 -7.10
CA ALA A 377 0.40 16.87 -7.73
C ALA A 377 -0.76 16.05 -7.14
N ARG A 378 -0.96 16.09 -5.82
CA ARG A 378 -2.09 15.44 -5.15
C ARG A 378 -3.43 15.95 -5.63
N ALA A 379 -3.59 17.26 -5.77
CA ALA A 379 -4.86 17.87 -6.21
C ALA A 379 -5.27 17.44 -7.63
N SER A 380 -4.33 17.01 -8.46
CA SER A 380 -4.57 16.51 -9.81
C SER A 380 -4.91 15.02 -9.89
N GLN A 381 -4.98 14.31 -8.77
CA GLN A 381 -5.21 12.87 -8.73
C GLN A 381 -6.65 12.52 -8.40
N GLN A 382 -7.06 11.35 -8.85
CA GLN A 382 -8.25 10.65 -8.39
C GLN A 382 -7.89 9.22 -8.00
N MET A 383 -8.61 8.67 -7.05
CA MET A 383 -8.42 7.31 -6.60
C MET A 383 -9.41 6.38 -7.29
N MET A 384 -8.92 5.28 -7.82
CA MET A 384 -9.73 4.23 -8.44
C MET A 384 -9.48 2.91 -7.73
N GLN A 385 -10.54 2.13 -7.53
CA GLN A 385 -10.47 0.79 -6.98
C GLN A 385 -10.98 -0.24 -7.98
N PHE A 386 -10.33 -1.39 -8.04
CA PHE A 386 -10.65 -2.48 -8.95
C PHE A 386 -10.65 -3.80 -8.19
N GLY A 387 -11.61 -4.68 -8.47
CA GLY A 387 -11.67 -6.03 -7.92
C GLY A 387 -10.84 -7.00 -8.75
N TRP A 388 -9.86 -7.66 -8.15
CA TRP A 388 -9.06 -8.71 -8.74
C TRP A 388 -9.35 -10.04 -8.06
N ALA A 389 -10.11 -10.90 -8.74
CA ALA A 389 -10.42 -12.25 -8.28
C ALA A 389 -9.26 -13.22 -8.59
N TYR A 390 -9.16 -14.31 -7.84
CA TYR A 390 -8.11 -15.33 -7.96
C TYR A 390 -6.70 -14.75 -7.96
N SER A 391 -6.49 -13.80 -7.07
CA SER A 391 -5.29 -12.97 -7.02
C SER A 391 -4.13 -13.63 -6.29
N ASP A 392 -2.92 -13.20 -6.62
CA ASP A 392 -1.73 -13.40 -5.80
C ASP A 392 -1.15 -12.04 -5.36
N PRO A 393 -1.59 -11.52 -4.21
CA PRO A 393 -1.16 -10.20 -3.75
C PRO A 393 0.33 -10.12 -3.37
N SER A 394 1.04 -11.25 -3.30
CA SER A 394 2.49 -11.25 -3.10
C SER A 394 3.24 -10.61 -4.26
N LEU A 395 2.62 -10.53 -5.44
CA LEU A 395 3.17 -9.91 -6.65
C LEU A 395 3.03 -8.38 -6.68
N LEU A 396 2.29 -7.80 -5.74
CA LEU A 396 2.10 -6.35 -5.65
C LEU A 396 3.23 -5.71 -4.86
N TYR A 397 3.83 -4.66 -5.42
CA TYR A 397 4.87 -3.87 -4.76
C TYR A 397 4.38 -2.45 -4.47
N PRO A 398 4.75 -1.88 -3.33
CA PRO A 398 4.40 -0.51 -2.98
C PRO A 398 4.86 0.49 -4.05
N GLY A 399 3.97 1.38 -4.47
CA GLY A 399 4.30 2.40 -5.46
C GLY A 399 4.52 1.90 -6.89
N MET A 400 4.06 0.69 -7.21
CA MET A 400 4.18 0.09 -8.54
C MET A 400 3.50 0.96 -9.60
N PRO A 401 4.21 1.38 -10.65
CA PRO A 401 3.61 2.13 -11.75
C PRO A 401 2.54 1.31 -12.44
N THR A 402 1.37 1.90 -12.64
CA THR A 402 0.18 1.18 -13.09
C THR A 402 -0.38 1.79 -14.37
N ARG A 403 -0.81 0.92 -15.29
CA ARG A 403 -1.64 1.27 -16.45
C ARG A 403 -3.00 0.62 -16.29
N VAL A 404 -4.04 1.40 -16.50
CA VAL A 404 -5.42 0.91 -16.53
C VAL A 404 -5.93 1.01 -17.97
N LEU A 405 -6.30 -0.13 -18.53
CA LEU A 405 -6.86 -0.25 -19.87
C LEU A 405 -8.35 -0.52 -19.76
N TYR A 406 -9.15 0.28 -20.41
CA TYR A 406 -10.60 0.08 -20.48
C TYR A 406 -11.16 0.43 -21.84
N ASN A 407 -12.24 -0.24 -22.20
CA ASN A 407 -12.94 0.02 -23.46
C ASN A 407 -14.06 1.02 -23.23
N LYS A 408 -13.96 2.19 -23.86
CA LYS A 408 -14.99 3.21 -23.86
C LYS A 408 -15.55 3.36 -25.27
N ASN A 409 -16.78 2.89 -25.48
CA ASN A 409 -17.46 2.99 -26.77
C ASN A 409 -16.66 2.38 -27.95
N GLY A 410 -15.95 1.29 -27.74
CA GLY A 410 -15.15 0.64 -28.78
C GLY A 410 -13.72 1.17 -28.92
N VAL A 411 -13.35 2.21 -28.18
CA VAL A 411 -12.00 2.77 -28.15
C VAL A 411 -11.31 2.36 -26.83
N ILE A 412 -10.07 1.91 -26.92
CA ILE A 412 -9.26 1.61 -25.75
C ILE A 412 -8.68 2.92 -25.21
N GLU A 413 -9.10 3.28 -24.01
CA GLU A 413 -8.50 4.37 -23.26
C GLU A 413 -7.49 3.80 -22.25
N THR A 414 -6.39 4.53 -22.06
CA THR A 414 -5.34 4.17 -21.12
C THR A 414 -5.19 5.26 -20.08
N MET A 415 -5.30 4.90 -18.81
CA MET A 415 -4.91 5.77 -17.71
C MET A 415 -3.60 5.27 -17.10
N GLN A 416 -2.77 6.20 -16.66
CA GLN A 416 -1.54 5.89 -15.95
C GLN A 416 -1.63 6.37 -14.51
N GLY A 417 -1.02 5.63 -13.61
CA GLY A 417 -1.10 5.92 -12.19
C GLY A 417 -0.06 5.18 -11.35
N THR A 418 -0.27 5.24 -10.06
CA THR A 418 0.58 4.56 -9.06
C THR A 418 -0.29 3.67 -8.18
N LEU A 419 0.11 2.43 -7.98
CA LEU A 419 -0.55 1.51 -7.04
C LEU A 419 -0.29 1.98 -5.61
N ILE A 420 -1.38 2.26 -4.89
CA ILE A 420 -1.32 2.74 -3.51
C ILE A 420 -2.00 1.82 -2.50
N GLY A 421 -2.57 0.71 -2.96
CA GLY A 421 -3.21 -0.25 -2.07
C GLY A 421 -3.53 -1.56 -2.78
N GLY A 422 -3.69 -2.60 -1.96
CA GLY A 422 -4.03 -3.93 -2.44
C GLY A 422 -4.61 -4.76 -1.28
N ASP A 423 -5.80 -4.36 -0.79
CA ASP A 423 -6.46 -5.06 0.30
C ASP A 423 -6.91 -6.44 -0.17
N SER A 424 -6.49 -7.48 0.52
CA SER A 424 -6.78 -8.85 0.13
C SER A 424 -7.58 -9.61 1.19
N PHE A 425 -8.45 -10.46 0.71
CA PHE A 425 -9.21 -11.38 1.52
C PHE A 425 -9.05 -12.79 0.99
N THR A 426 -8.50 -13.67 1.82
CA THR A 426 -8.27 -15.09 1.52
C THR A 426 -9.27 -15.93 2.29
N GLU A 427 -9.98 -16.77 1.58
CA GLU A 427 -10.99 -17.69 2.12
C GLU A 427 -10.90 -19.06 1.45
N MET A 428 -11.54 -20.06 2.01
CA MET A 428 -11.64 -21.36 1.36
C MET A 428 -12.43 -21.27 0.07
N ALA A 429 -11.88 -21.81 -1.00
CA ALA A 429 -12.51 -21.83 -2.33
C ALA A 429 -13.88 -22.52 -2.35
N THR A 430 -14.04 -23.55 -1.51
CA THR A 430 -15.30 -24.29 -1.38
C THR A 430 -15.55 -24.61 0.09
N PRO A 431 -16.52 -23.96 0.73
CA PRO A 431 -16.88 -24.25 2.12
C PRO A 431 -17.29 -25.71 2.29
N GLY A 432 -16.75 -26.37 3.32
CA GLY A 432 -17.12 -27.75 3.66
C GLY A 432 -16.37 -28.87 2.93
N MET A 433 -15.48 -28.57 1.99
CA MET A 433 -14.60 -29.59 1.43
C MET A 433 -13.46 -29.96 2.40
N ALA A 434 -13.07 -31.24 2.39
CA ALA A 434 -11.93 -31.74 3.16
C ALA A 434 -10.58 -31.27 2.64
N THR A 435 -10.55 -30.62 1.48
CA THR A 435 -9.32 -30.13 0.83
C THR A 435 -9.12 -28.66 1.15
N GLU A 436 -7.96 -28.35 1.69
CA GLU A 436 -7.54 -26.99 2.08
C GLU A 436 -7.13 -26.19 0.85
N HIS A 437 -8.10 -25.80 0.03
CA HIS A 437 -7.90 -24.92 -1.11
C HIS A 437 -8.40 -23.52 -0.78
N TYR A 438 -7.50 -22.57 -0.80
CA TYR A 438 -7.80 -21.17 -0.54
C TYR A 438 -7.66 -20.33 -1.80
N GLN A 439 -8.54 -19.37 -1.93
CA GLN A 439 -8.52 -18.38 -2.99
C GLN A 439 -8.44 -16.99 -2.38
N THR A 440 -7.80 -16.08 -3.07
CA THR A 440 -7.66 -14.69 -2.63
C THR A 440 -8.35 -13.77 -3.62
N LYS A 441 -9.07 -12.80 -3.07
CA LYS A 441 -9.63 -11.64 -3.78
C LYS A 441 -8.88 -10.40 -3.32
N THR A 442 -8.51 -9.52 -4.23
CA THR A 442 -7.78 -8.28 -3.90
C THR A 442 -8.51 -7.07 -4.46
N ALA A 443 -8.70 -6.06 -3.64
CA ALA A 443 -9.14 -4.75 -4.06
C ALA A 443 -7.89 -3.88 -4.34
N LEU A 444 -7.61 -3.65 -5.62
CA LEU A 444 -6.50 -2.82 -6.06
C LEU A 444 -6.88 -1.35 -5.97
N THR A 445 -6.10 -0.54 -5.29
CA THR A 445 -6.30 0.91 -5.20
C THR A 445 -5.19 1.64 -5.94
N VAL A 446 -5.56 2.46 -6.92
CA VAL A 446 -4.63 3.17 -7.81
C VAL A 446 -4.94 4.66 -7.79
N LEU A 447 -3.90 5.48 -7.66
CA LEU A 447 -3.99 6.92 -7.95
C LEU A 447 -3.72 7.15 -9.42
N VAL A 448 -4.65 7.80 -10.10
CA VAL A 448 -4.53 8.14 -11.52
C VAL A 448 -4.74 9.64 -11.73
N ALA A 449 -4.17 10.19 -12.79
CA ALA A 449 -4.41 11.59 -13.13
C ALA A 449 -5.90 11.82 -13.42
N LYS A 450 -6.47 12.90 -12.89
CA LYS A 450 -7.80 13.35 -13.29
C LYS A 450 -7.78 13.64 -14.79
N ALA A 451 -8.80 13.19 -15.50
CA ALA A 451 -8.96 13.61 -16.89
C ALA A 451 -9.05 15.14 -16.96
N PRO A 452 -8.37 15.78 -17.94
CA PRO A 452 -8.47 17.22 -18.08
C PRO A 452 -9.94 17.62 -18.25
N ASP A 453 -10.36 18.60 -17.47
CA ASP A 453 -11.73 19.11 -17.54
C ASP A 453 -11.98 19.65 -18.95
N LYS A 454 -12.88 19.03 -19.71
CA LYS A 454 -13.21 19.45 -21.08
C LYS A 454 -13.96 20.78 -21.15
N ARG A 455 -14.00 21.51 -20.05
CA ARG A 455 -14.65 22.81 -19.89
C ARG A 455 -13.65 23.98 -19.85
N ALA A 456 -12.58 23.89 -20.63
CA ALA A 456 -11.72 25.04 -20.86
C ALA A 456 -11.88 25.52 -22.30
#